data_bcf05f22c95c3f4c0760542d89bf18bc
#
_entry.id   bcf05f22c95c3f4c0760542d89bf18bc
#
_cell.length_a   1.000
_cell.length_b   1.000
_cell.length_c   1.000
_cell.angle_alpha   90.00
_cell.angle_beta   90.00
_cell.angle_gamma   90.00
#
_symmetry.space_group_name_H-M   'P 1'
#
loop_
_entity.id
_entity.type
_entity.pdbx_description
1 polymer ?
#
loop_
_entity_poly.entity_id
_entity_poly.type
_entity_poly.pdbx_seq_one_letter_code
_entity_poly.pdbx_strand_id
1 'polypeptide(L)'
;MYEIFTDTAANLDCSLLEELGVELIPFSFYYNGEEHRVTSLEQFDGHAYYDMIRAGTDVTTSLVEPQRYIDGFTPLLREGRDILFVGMSSGISGSYASAEVAAATLREEFPERKIRLVDTLSASLGEGLQVLKAVEYRAEGVDIDTAADCLLEGRHNMCQVFTVDNLKYLKKGGRISNLKAAVGTVLQIKPLLKGDPEGKIVCFAQVRGRKKSIELMAEQYDRYVEHAECETFGIAHGDCPEDAEALIALLNRNHPPKNIINACYEPMTGAHVGPGALALFFYGKKEFRQATK
;
A
#
# COMPACT_ATOMS: atom_id res chain seq x y z
N MET A 1 -19.12 18.19 -5.14
CA MET A 1 -17.76 17.68 -5.47
C MET A 1 -17.12 17.33 -4.15
N TYR A 2 -16.45 16.21 -4.01
CA TYR A 2 -15.79 15.75 -2.78
C TYR A 2 -14.28 15.81 -2.90
N GLU A 3 -13.60 15.91 -1.77
CA GLU A 3 -12.14 15.87 -1.69
C GLU A 3 -11.68 14.46 -1.37
N ILE A 4 -10.59 14.06 -2.02
CA ILE A 4 -9.97 12.75 -1.79
C ILE A 4 -8.76 12.94 -0.89
N PHE A 5 -8.71 12.14 0.17
CA PHE A 5 -7.56 12.02 1.06
C PHE A 5 -6.98 10.62 0.98
N THR A 6 -5.68 10.55 1.10
CA THR A 6 -4.96 9.29 1.32
C THR A 6 -3.88 9.48 2.39
N ASP A 7 -3.14 8.44 2.69
CA ASP A 7 -1.99 8.52 3.58
C ASP A 7 -0.67 8.19 2.85
N THR A 8 0.45 8.43 3.49
CA THR A 8 1.78 8.24 2.87
C THR A 8 2.02 6.80 2.42
N ALA A 9 1.31 5.82 3.01
CA ALA A 9 1.45 4.42 2.63
C ALA A 9 0.95 4.11 1.22
N ALA A 10 0.20 5.01 0.57
CA ALA A 10 -0.20 4.87 -0.84
C ALA A 10 1.00 4.81 -1.80
N ASN A 11 2.16 5.29 -1.37
CA ASN A 11 3.44 5.26 -2.11
C ASN A 11 3.36 5.90 -3.51
N LEU A 12 2.53 6.94 -3.66
CA LEU A 12 2.42 7.77 -4.86
C LEU A 12 3.24 9.05 -4.66
N ASP A 13 3.82 9.56 -5.75
CA ASP A 13 4.58 10.80 -5.72
C ASP A 13 3.69 11.98 -5.31
N CYS A 14 4.22 12.87 -4.45
CA CYS A 14 3.44 14.00 -3.95
C CYS A 14 3.06 14.97 -5.07
N SER A 15 3.92 15.18 -6.08
CA SER A 15 3.59 15.96 -7.29
C SER A 15 2.41 15.38 -8.06
N LEU A 16 2.32 14.05 -8.17
CA LEU A 16 1.17 13.39 -8.78
C LEU A 16 -0.10 13.60 -7.93
N LEU A 17 0.00 13.46 -6.60
CA LEU A 17 -1.14 13.69 -5.72
C LEU A 17 -1.64 15.14 -5.80
N GLU A 18 -0.73 16.13 -5.85
CA GLU A 18 -1.07 17.54 -6.04
C GLU A 18 -1.76 17.78 -7.39
N GLU A 19 -1.22 17.25 -8.49
CA GLU A 19 -1.81 17.35 -9.84
C GLU A 19 -3.22 16.76 -9.86
N LEU A 20 -3.41 15.64 -9.17
CA LEU A 20 -4.70 14.96 -9.09
C LEU A 20 -5.64 15.58 -8.04
N GLY A 21 -5.23 16.57 -7.27
CA GLY A 21 -6.03 17.16 -6.18
C GLY A 21 -6.39 16.13 -5.11
N VAL A 22 -5.40 15.39 -4.64
CA VAL A 22 -5.51 14.43 -3.54
C VAL A 22 -4.71 14.93 -2.34
N GLU A 23 -5.35 15.04 -1.21
CA GLU A 23 -4.74 15.51 0.04
C GLU A 23 -4.04 14.35 0.77
N LEU A 24 -2.89 14.64 1.38
CA LEU A 24 -2.04 13.64 2.01
C LEU A 24 -2.05 13.76 3.55
N ILE A 25 -2.33 12.66 4.23
CA ILE A 25 -2.16 12.50 5.69
C ILE A 25 -0.82 11.77 5.94
N PRO A 26 0.22 12.45 6.44
CA PRO A 26 1.54 11.85 6.59
C PRO A 26 1.62 10.90 7.80
N PHE A 27 2.22 9.73 7.60
CA PHE A 27 2.70 8.86 8.68
C PHE A 27 3.98 9.42 9.31
N SER A 28 4.24 9.00 10.55
CA SER A 28 5.52 9.25 11.22
C SER A 28 6.36 7.99 11.30
N PHE A 29 7.65 8.14 11.11
CA PHE A 29 8.66 7.11 11.37
C PHE A 29 9.79 7.69 12.22
N TYR A 30 10.50 6.83 12.92
CA TYR A 30 11.48 7.24 13.93
C TYR A 30 12.78 6.48 13.73
N TYR A 31 13.89 7.19 13.77
CA TYR A 31 15.23 6.62 13.88
C TYR A 31 16.13 7.57 14.64
N ASN A 32 17.16 7.05 15.31
CA ASN A 32 18.07 7.81 16.15
C ASN A 32 17.39 8.69 17.24
N GLY A 33 16.16 8.32 17.64
CA GLY A 33 15.39 9.06 18.64
C GLY A 33 14.62 10.28 18.10
N GLU A 34 14.62 10.50 16.79
CA GLU A 34 13.94 11.63 16.13
C GLU A 34 12.72 11.16 15.35
N GLU A 35 11.66 12.00 15.33
CA GLU A 35 10.49 11.83 14.50
C GLU A 35 10.73 12.42 13.12
N HIS A 36 10.40 11.65 12.10
CA HIS A 36 10.45 12.07 10.70
C HIS A 36 9.08 11.85 10.05
N ARG A 37 8.76 12.68 9.04
CA ARG A 37 7.57 12.56 8.21
C ARG A 37 7.94 12.75 6.76
N VAL A 38 7.37 11.93 5.89
CA VAL A 38 7.49 12.15 4.45
C VAL A 38 6.30 13.00 4.02
N THR A 39 6.58 14.20 3.59
CA THR A 39 5.63 15.14 3.00
C THR A 39 5.90 15.36 1.51
N SER A 40 7.02 14.82 1.00
CA SER A 40 7.38 14.80 -0.42
C SER A 40 8.21 13.55 -0.70
N LEU A 41 7.70 12.64 -1.54
CA LEU A 41 8.43 11.44 -1.95
C LEU A 41 9.54 11.74 -2.97
N GLU A 42 9.43 12.82 -3.73
CA GLU A 42 10.47 13.27 -4.67
C GLU A 42 11.78 13.64 -3.98
N GLN A 43 11.71 14.06 -2.71
CA GLN A 43 12.87 14.38 -1.88
C GLN A 43 13.39 13.18 -1.08
N PHE A 44 12.73 12.04 -1.17
CA PHE A 44 13.11 10.83 -0.45
C PHE A 44 14.23 10.11 -1.17
N ASP A 45 15.43 10.13 -0.58
CA ASP A 45 16.55 9.30 -1.02
C ASP A 45 16.39 7.86 -0.51
N GLY A 46 15.70 7.02 -1.31
CA GLY A 46 15.45 5.63 -0.98
C GLY A 46 16.74 4.82 -0.81
N HIS A 47 17.78 5.09 -1.62
CA HIS A 47 19.05 4.37 -1.52
C HIS A 47 19.75 4.67 -0.17
N ALA A 48 19.89 5.93 0.19
CA ALA A 48 20.46 6.31 1.48
C ALA A 48 19.66 5.76 2.67
N TYR A 49 18.33 5.76 2.57
CA TYR A 49 17.46 5.20 3.61
C TYR A 49 17.66 3.69 3.79
N TYR A 50 17.68 2.93 2.71
CA TYR A 50 17.88 1.48 2.81
C TYR A 50 19.33 1.10 3.18
N ASP A 51 20.32 1.89 2.81
CA ASP A 51 21.69 1.69 3.26
C ASP A 51 21.83 1.91 4.78
N MET A 52 21.16 2.91 5.33
CA MET A 52 21.07 3.12 6.76
C MET A 52 20.47 1.89 7.48
N ILE A 53 19.41 1.30 6.93
CA ILE A 53 18.80 0.07 7.49
C ILE A 53 19.74 -1.15 7.33
N ARG A 54 20.46 -1.29 6.21
CA ARG A 54 21.48 -2.33 6.01
C ARG A 54 22.61 -2.20 7.01
N ALA A 55 23.02 -0.98 7.34
CA ALA A 55 24.02 -0.68 8.36
C ALA A 55 23.54 -0.98 9.80
N GLY A 56 22.28 -1.30 9.99
CA GLY A 56 21.72 -1.73 11.28
C GLY A 56 20.96 -0.65 12.04
N THR A 57 20.69 0.50 11.44
CA THR A 57 19.82 1.52 12.06
C THR A 57 18.42 0.95 12.24
N ASP A 58 17.90 1.12 13.44
CA ASP A 58 16.58 0.69 13.81
C ASP A 58 15.55 1.76 13.46
N VAL A 59 14.64 1.44 12.56
CA VAL A 59 13.53 2.30 12.18
C VAL A 59 12.23 1.72 12.74
N THR A 60 11.43 2.58 13.37
CA THR A 60 10.11 2.26 13.89
C THR A 60 9.07 3.22 13.33
N THR A 61 7.80 2.86 13.40
CA THR A 61 6.70 3.66 12.86
C THR A 61 5.61 3.78 13.90
N SER A 62 4.81 4.84 13.82
CA SER A 62 3.57 4.98 14.59
C SER A 62 2.35 5.00 13.67
N LEU A 63 1.20 4.63 14.22
CA LEU A 63 -0.08 4.89 13.56
C LEU A 63 -0.31 6.41 13.46
N VAL A 64 -1.16 6.82 12.54
CA VAL A 64 -1.68 8.20 12.49
C VAL A 64 -2.75 8.34 13.56
N GLU A 65 -2.56 9.31 14.46
CA GLU A 65 -3.53 9.58 15.55
C GLU A 65 -4.79 10.28 15.03
N PRO A 66 -5.96 10.12 15.70
CA PRO A 66 -7.24 10.73 15.27
C PRO A 66 -7.15 12.24 15.05
N GLN A 67 -6.37 12.94 15.89
CA GLN A 67 -6.24 14.40 15.79
C GLN A 67 -5.68 14.85 14.44
N ARG A 68 -4.76 14.09 13.85
CA ARG A 68 -4.18 14.43 12.54
C ARG A 68 -5.22 14.37 11.40
N TYR A 69 -6.14 13.40 11.46
CA TYR A 69 -7.28 13.35 10.53
C TYR A 69 -8.25 14.50 10.75
N ILE A 70 -8.55 14.85 12.02
CA ILE A 70 -9.39 15.98 12.36
C ILE A 70 -8.78 17.28 11.80
N ASP A 71 -7.49 17.51 12.02
CA ASP A 71 -6.77 18.68 11.54
C ASP A 71 -6.77 18.78 10.00
N GLY A 72 -6.64 17.64 9.31
CA GLY A 72 -6.65 17.59 7.85
C GLY A 72 -8.04 17.79 7.24
N PHE A 73 -9.07 17.18 7.81
CA PHE A 73 -10.42 17.18 7.23
C PHE A 73 -11.20 18.47 7.56
N THR A 74 -11.02 19.02 8.77
CA THR A 74 -11.80 20.16 9.25
C THR A 74 -11.80 21.40 8.34
N PRO A 75 -10.65 21.82 7.75
CA PRO A 75 -10.66 23.00 6.88
C PRO A 75 -11.63 22.85 5.70
N LEU A 76 -11.59 21.69 5.02
CA LEU A 76 -12.41 21.43 3.84
C LEU A 76 -13.89 21.20 4.20
N LEU A 77 -14.18 20.58 5.33
CA LEU A 77 -15.54 20.44 5.83
C LEU A 77 -16.17 21.83 6.15
N ARG A 78 -15.40 22.78 6.70
CA ARG A 78 -15.84 24.17 6.93
C ARG A 78 -16.10 24.92 5.63
N GLU A 79 -15.39 24.57 4.56
CA GLU A 79 -15.65 25.09 3.20
C GLU A 79 -16.88 24.43 2.54
N GLY A 80 -17.55 23.50 3.22
CA GLY A 80 -18.72 22.80 2.68
C GLY A 80 -18.35 21.65 1.73
N ARG A 81 -17.13 21.11 1.81
CA ARG A 81 -16.65 19.98 1.00
C ARG A 81 -16.90 18.66 1.72
N ASP A 82 -17.27 17.63 0.99
CA ASP A 82 -17.38 16.26 1.48
C ASP A 82 -16.02 15.56 1.37
N ILE A 83 -15.74 14.56 2.20
CA ILE A 83 -14.45 13.89 2.29
C ILE A 83 -14.55 12.40 1.94
N LEU A 84 -13.73 11.95 0.99
CA LEU A 84 -13.47 10.53 0.71
C LEU A 84 -12.02 10.21 1.12
N PHE A 85 -11.85 9.48 2.21
CA PHE A 85 -10.53 8.97 2.62
C PHE A 85 -10.34 7.55 2.12
N VAL A 86 -9.24 7.31 1.41
CA VAL A 86 -8.80 6.00 0.91
C VAL A 86 -7.48 5.68 1.59
N GLY A 87 -7.50 4.74 2.52
CA GLY A 87 -6.38 4.54 3.43
C GLY A 87 -5.89 3.10 3.54
N MET A 88 -4.74 2.97 4.19
CA MET A 88 -4.04 1.71 4.45
C MET A 88 -4.92 0.68 5.15
N SER A 89 -4.69 -0.60 4.81
CA SER A 89 -5.39 -1.75 5.41
C SER A 89 -5.45 -1.72 6.93
N SER A 90 -6.67 -1.85 7.46
CA SER A 90 -6.94 -2.06 8.88
C SER A 90 -6.35 -3.37 9.42
N GLY A 91 -6.07 -4.33 8.53
CA GLY A 91 -5.46 -5.63 8.87
C GLY A 91 -3.99 -5.54 9.31
N ILE A 92 -3.30 -4.43 9.01
CA ILE A 92 -1.86 -4.24 9.29
C ILE A 92 -1.51 -2.93 9.99
N SER A 93 -2.44 -1.96 10.05
CA SER A 93 -2.25 -0.67 10.74
C SER A 93 -3.50 -0.27 11.51
N GLY A 94 -3.29 0.32 12.69
CA GLY A 94 -4.37 0.94 13.48
C GLY A 94 -4.83 2.31 12.95
N SER A 95 -4.18 2.85 11.91
CA SER A 95 -4.46 4.20 11.39
C SER A 95 -5.88 4.32 10.83
N TYR A 96 -6.39 3.26 10.20
CA TYR A 96 -7.77 3.26 9.72
C TYR A 96 -8.79 3.41 10.86
N ALA A 97 -8.59 2.69 11.98
CA ALA A 97 -9.43 2.87 13.17
C ALA A 97 -9.34 4.28 13.77
N SER A 98 -8.16 4.92 13.71
CA SER A 98 -8.00 6.33 14.07
C SER A 98 -8.80 7.26 13.16
N ALA A 99 -8.82 6.99 11.86
CA ALA A 99 -9.64 7.74 10.89
C ALA A 99 -11.13 7.56 11.18
N GLU A 100 -11.59 6.37 11.57
CA GLU A 100 -12.98 6.11 11.99
C GLU A 100 -13.39 6.95 13.20
N VAL A 101 -12.51 7.03 14.22
CA VAL A 101 -12.74 7.87 15.41
C VAL A 101 -12.83 9.34 15.01
N ALA A 102 -11.91 9.84 14.19
CA ALA A 102 -11.93 11.21 13.68
C ALA A 102 -13.21 11.52 12.89
N ALA A 103 -13.58 10.62 11.97
CA ALA A 103 -14.78 10.78 11.16
C ALA A 103 -16.06 10.77 12.01
N ALA A 104 -16.13 9.96 13.07
CA ALA A 104 -17.28 9.98 13.99
C ALA A 104 -17.42 11.33 14.68
N THR A 105 -16.34 11.89 15.22
CA THR A 105 -16.31 13.21 15.83
C THR A 105 -16.74 14.31 14.85
N LEU A 106 -16.18 14.27 13.62
CA LEU A 106 -16.47 15.30 12.62
C LEU A 106 -17.89 15.21 12.04
N ARG A 107 -18.50 14.03 11.99
CA ARG A 107 -19.91 13.89 11.59
C ARG A 107 -20.87 14.51 12.60
N GLU A 108 -20.51 14.56 13.88
CA GLU A 108 -21.30 15.28 14.90
C GLU A 108 -21.16 16.81 14.74
N GLU A 109 -19.95 17.30 14.37
CA GLU A 109 -19.70 18.73 14.17
C GLU A 109 -20.25 19.24 12.82
N PHE A 110 -20.23 18.39 11.77
CA PHE A 110 -20.66 18.74 10.41
C PHE A 110 -21.73 17.76 9.87
N PRO A 111 -22.94 17.72 10.47
CA PRO A 111 -23.95 16.71 10.15
C PRO A 111 -24.48 16.78 8.72
N GLU A 112 -24.32 17.91 8.02
CA GLU A 112 -24.69 18.08 6.61
C GLU A 112 -23.60 17.65 5.62
N ARG A 113 -22.40 17.29 6.12
CA ARG A 113 -21.28 16.84 5.29
C ARG A 113 -21.15 15.33 5.27
N LYS A 114 -20.72 14.81 4.13
CA LYS A 114 -20.43 13.39 3.98
C LYS A 114 -18.93 13.13 4.22
N ILE A 115 -18.65 12.17 5.07
CA ILE A 115 -17.29 11.66 5.28
C ILE A 115 -17.34 10.15 5.04
N ARG A 116 -16.77 9.71 3.92
CA ARG A 116 -16.69 8.29 3.57
C ARG A 116 -15.24 7.81 3.75
N LEU A 117 -15.08 6.65 4.34
CA LEU A 117 -13.78 6.02 4.57
C LEU A 117 -13.73 4.69 3.82
N VAL A 118 -12.64 4.44 3.12
CA VAL A 118 -12.36 3.21 2.39
C VAL A 118 -11.13 2.54 3.01
N ASP A 119 -11.34 1.40 3.65
CA ASP A 119 -10.28 0.47 4.02
C ASP A 119 -9.87 -0.31 2.77
N THR A 120 -8.71 -0.02 2.21
CA THR A 120 -8.26 -0.63 0.95
C THR A 120 -7.88 -2.10 1.08
N LEU A 121 -7.72 -2.63 2.30
CA LEU A 121 -7.14 -3.94 2.60
C LEU A 121 -5.76 -4.13 1.94
N SER A 122 -5.06 -3.04 1.66
CA SER A 122 -3.80 -2.99 0.94
C SER A 122 -2.84 -1.99 1.58
N ALA A 123 -1.62 -1.94 1.08
CA ALA A 123 -0.61 -0.93 1.40
C ALA A 123 0.22 -0.65 0.16
N SER A 124 1.07 0.39 0.21
CA SER A 124 1.91 0.79 -0.90
C SER A 124 1.08 1.01 -2.17
N LEU A 125 1.60 0.68 -3.32
CA LEU A 125 0.90 0.88 -4.59
C LEU A 125 -0.43 0.11 -4.70
N GLY A 126 -0.70 -0.89 -3.84
CA GLY A 126 -2.02 -1.52 -3.78
C GLY A 126 -3.09 -0.61 -3.17
N GLU A 127 -2.73 0.29 -2.28
CA GLU A 127 -3.54 1.41 -1.82
C GLU A 127 -3.53 2.52 -2.88
N GLY A 128 -2.34 2.91 -3.37
CA GLY A 128 -2.18 3.96 -4.37
C GLY A 128 -3.02 3.76 -5.63
N LEU A 129 -3.09 2.53 -6.16
CA LEU A 129 -3.94 2.21 -7.31
C LEU A 129 -5.44 2.41 -7.01
N GLN A 130 -5.89 2.16 -5.78
CA GLN A 130 -7.27 2.43 -5.38
C GLN A 130 -7.52 3.94 -5.19
N VAL A 131 -6.50 4.71 -4.79
CA VAL A 131 -6.56 6.19 -4.80
C VAL A 131 -6.72 6.71 -6.22
N LEU A 132 -5.94 6.20 -7.19
CA LEU A 132 -6.08 6.56 -8.59
C LEU A 132 -7.48 6.23 -9.12
N LYS A 133 -8.05 5.10 -8.71
CA LYS A 133 -9.42 4.73 -9.09
C LYS A 133 -10.46 5.68 -8.47
N ALA A 134 -10.26 6.16 -7.24
CA ALA A 134 -11.11 7.19 -6.63
C ALA A 134 -11.06 8.51 -7.42
N VAL A 135 -9.88 8.89 -7.93
CA VAL A 135 -9.70 10.06 -8.79
C VAL A 135 -10.44 9.89 -10.11
N GLU A 136 -10.37 8.70 -10.74
CA GLU A 136 -11.13 8.40 -11.96
C GLU A 136 -12.64 8.58 -11.72
N TYR A 137 -13.20 7.98 -10.65
CA TYR A 137 -14.62 8.14 -10.31
C TYR A 137 -15.01 9.61 -10.09
N ARG A 138 -14.18 10.39 -9.41
CA ARG A 138 -14.42 11.83 -9.21
C ARG A 138 -14.43 12.58 -10.55
N ALA A 139 -13.49 12.27 -11.44
CA ALA A 139 -13.39 12.89 -12.77
C ALA A 139 -14.59 12.55 -13.67
N GLU A 140 -15.14 11.34 -13.53
CA GLU A 140 -16.35 10.89 -14.22
C GLU A 140 -17.66 11.46 -13.61
N GLY A 141 -17.56 12.21 -12.50
CA GLY A 141 -18.71 12.81 -11.83
C GLY A 141 -19.52 11.83 -10.97
N VAL A 142 -18.95 10.68 -10.63
CA VAL A 142 -19.58 9.71 -9.71
C VAL A 142 -19.70 10.34 -8.33
N ASP A 143 -20.86 10.20 -7.69
CA ASP A 143 -21.06 10.75 -6.34
C ASP A 143 -20.25 9.98 -5.29
N ILE A 144 -19.99 10.63 -4.16
CA ILE A 144 -19.10 10.13 -3.11
C ILE A 144 -19.52 8.77 -2.53
N ASP A 145 -20.83 8.53 -2.37
CA ASP A 145 -21.33 7.28 -1.79
C ASP A 145 -21.11 6.13 -2.77
N THR A 146 -21.49 6.33 -4.04
CA THR A 146 -21.27 5.37 -5.11
C THR A 146 -19.77 5.08 -5.31
N ALA A 147 -18.91 6.11 -5.32
CA ALA A 147 -17.47 5.94 -5.46
C ALA A 147 -16.88 5.11 -4.30
N ALA A 148 -17.26 5.44 -3.06
CA ALA A 148 -16.81 4.69 -1.88
C ALA A 148 -17.27 3.23 -1.91
N ASP A 149 -18.55 2.98 -2.28
CA ASP A 149 -19.10 1.62 -2.34
C ASP A 149 -18.43 0.78 -3.43
N CYS A 150 -18.16 1.36 -4.61
CA CYS A 150 -17.40 0.70 -5.68
C CYS A 150 -15.98 0.33 -5.24
N LEU A 151 -15.29 1.23 -4.53
CA LEU A 151 -13.95 0.96 -4.00
C LEU A 151 -13.99 -0.14 -2.92
N LEU A 152 -14.96 -0.11 -2.01
CA LEU A 152 -15.13 -1.11 -0.97
C LEU A 152 -15.47 -2.51 -1.55
N GLU A 153 -16.21 -2.58 -2.64
CA GLU A 153 -16.47 -3.83 -3.35
C GLU A 153 -15.23 -4.29 -4.12
N GLY A 154 -14.61 -3.39 -4.88
CA GLY A 154 -13.46 -3.68 -5.75
C GLY A 154 -12.16 -4.00 -5.02
N ARG A 155 -12.01 -3.61 -3.73
CA ARG A 155 -10.77 -3.83 -2.95
C ARG A 155 -10.33 -5.30 -2.84
N HIS A 156 -11.27 -6.24 -2.97
CA HIS A 156 -10.97 -7.67 -2.96
C HIS A 156 -10.34 -8.17 -4.27
N ASN A 157 -10.46 -7.39 -5.34
CA ASN A 157 -9.81 -7.65 -6.62
C ASN A 157 -8.39 -7.08 -6.69
N MET A 158 -7.99 -6.24 -5.73
CA MET A 158 -6.60 -5.79 -5.61
C MET A 158 -5.72 -6.93 -5.10
N CYS A 159 -4.99 -7.56 -6.02
CA CYS A 159 -4.02 -8.60 -5.74
C CYS A 159 -2.69 -7.97 -5.36
N GLN A 160 -2.10 -8.41 -4.26
CA GLN A 160 -0.77 -7.98 -3.82
C GLN A 160 0.06 -9.22 -3.49
N VAL A 161 1.13 -9.43 -4.24
CA VAL A 161 2.09 -10.50 -4.04
C VAL A 161 3.48 -9.91 -3.86
N PHE A 162 4.20 -10.36 -2.83
CA PHE A 162 5.53 -9.83 -2.57
C PHE A 162 6.47 -10.86 -1.94
N THR A 163 7.74 -10.57 -2.02
CA THR A 163 8.81 -11.31 -1.36
C THR A 163 9.72 -10.36 -0.61
N VAL A 164 10.38 -10.84 0.42
CA VAL A 164 11.34 -10.08 1.21
C VAL A 164 12.66 -10.85 1.32
N ASP A 165 13.75 -10.13 1.44
CA ASP A 165 15.06 -10.76 1.65
C ASP A 165 15.18 -11.34 3.05
N ASN A 166 14.57 -10.66 4.04
CA ASN A 166 14.65 -11.06 5.43
C ASN A 166 13.33 -10.78 6.16
N LEU A 167 12.70 -11.83 6.67
CA LEU A 167 11.48 -11.76 7.46
C LEU A 167 11.64 -11.03 8.80
N LYS A 168 12.87 -10.69 9.22
CA LYS A 168 13.12 -10.03 10.50
C LYS A 168 12.36 -8.71 10.67
N TYR A 169 12.20 -7.95 9.57
CA TYR A 169 11.53 -6.65 9.58
C TYR A 169 10.02 -6.80 9.80
N LEU A 170 9.35 -7.65 9.03
CA LEU A 170 7.92 -7.99 9.21
C LEU A 170 7.65 -8.60 10.58
N LYS A 171 8.57 -9.44 11.07
CA LYS A 171 8.49 -10.08 12.38
C LYS A 171 8.59 -9.07 13.51
N LYS A 172 9.60 -8.17 13.45
CA LYS A 172 9.81 -7.10 14.40
C LYS A 172 8.59 -6.18 14.46
N GLY A 173 8.05 -5.80 13.30
CA GLY A 173 6.87 -4.97 13.18
C GLY A 173 5.56 -5.66 13.60
N GLY A 174 5.54 -7.00 13.76
CA GLY A 174 4.33 -7.74 14.08
C GLY A 174 3.30 -7.82 12.93
N ARG A 175 3.69 -7.51 11.67
CA ARG A 175 2.79 -7.44 10.51
C ARG A 175 2.71 -8.73 9.71
N ILE A 176 3.17 -9.86 10.24
CA ILE A 176 3.01 -11.18 9.64
C ILE A 176 2.24 -12.13 10.56
N SER A 177 1.12 -12.64 10.08
CA SER A 177 0.15 -13.38 10.87
C SER A 177 0.45 -14.88 11.03
N ASN A 178 1.27 -15.51 10.22
CA ASN A 178 1.45 -16.97 10.23
C ASN A 178 2.92 -17.41 10.13
N LEU A 179 3.69 -17.06 11.16
CA LEU A 179 5.15 -17.29 11.19
C LEU A 179 5.57 -18.75 11.26
N LYS A 180 4.70 -19.68 11.70
CA LYS A 180 5.05 -21.09 11.86
C LYS A 180 5.46 -21.76 10.52
N ALA A 181 4.97 -21.24 9.40
CA ALA A 181 5.32 -21.75 8.07
C ALA A 181 6.61 -21.13 7.47
N ALA A 182 7.10 -20.01 8.03
CA ALA A 182 8.16 -19.20 7.42
C ALA A 182 9.53 -19.29 8.12
N VAL A 183 9.66 -20.07 9.19
CA VAL A 183 10.88 -20.11 10.00
C VAL A 183 11.62 -21.43 9.80
N GLY A 184 12.32 -21.53 8.68
CA GLY A 184 13.43 -22.46 8.54
C GLY A 184 14.73 -21.66 8.41
N THR A 185 15.76 -22.02 9.15
CA THR A 185 17.12 -21.48 9.05
C THR A 185 17.85 -21.90 7.78
N VAL A 186 17.11 -22.29 6.74
CA VAL A 186 17.70 -22.76 5.48
C VAL A 186 18.13 -21.54 4.65
N LEU A 187 19.41 -21.47 4.39
CA LEU A 187 20.03 -20.43 3.57
C LEU A 187 19.32 -20.27 2.21
N GLN A 188 19.03 -19.02 1.83
CA GLN A 188 18.40 -18.64 0.54
C GLN A 188 16.91 -19.00 0.37
N ILE A 189 16.17 -19.36 1.41
CA ILE A 189 14.71 -19.50 1.29
C ILE A 189 14.08 -18.10 1.23
N LYS A 190 13.30 -17.84 0.19
CA LYS A 190 12.53 -16.61 -0.03
C LYS A 190 11.05 -16.90 0.19
N PRO A 191 10.39 -16.20 1.12
CA PRO A 191 8.95 -16.32 1.31
C PRO A 191 8.20 -15.61 0.19
N LEU A 192 7.07 -16.16 -0.24
CA LEU A 192 6.06 -15.48 -1.03
C LEU A 192 4.91 -15.12 -0.10
N LEU A 193 4.59 -13.85 -0.09
CA LEU A 193 3.64 -13.22 0.82
C LEU A 193 2.51 -12.59 0.00
N LYS A 194 1.33 -12.50 0.60
CA LYS A 194 0.17 -11.82 0.00
C LYS A 194 -0.72 -11.22 1.08
N GLY A 195 -1.63 -10.32 0.68
CA GLY A 195 -2.75 -9.92 1.50
C GLY A 195 -3.86 -10.99 1.48
N ASP A 196 -4.38 -11.35 2.65
CA ASP A 196 -5.56 -12.20 2.77
C ASP A 196 -6.87 -11.39 2.61
N PRO A 197 -8.06 -12.02 2.68
CA PRO A 197 -9.33 -11.32 2.56
C PRO A 197 -9.58 -10.23 3.61
N GLU A 198 -8.85 -10.27 4.74
CA GLU A 198 -8.95 -9.31 5.85
C GLU A 198 -7.83 -8.25 5.79
N GLY A 199 -7.05 -8.21 4.71
CA GLY A 199 -5.94 -7.28 4.53
C GLY A 199 -4.71 -7.57 5.38
N LYS A 200 -4.62 -8.76 6.00
CA LYS A 200 -3.46 -9.22 6.77
C LYS A 200 -2.43 -9.86 5.85
N ILE A 201 -1.15 -9.77 6.23
CA ILE A 201 -0.06 -10.40 5.49
C ILE A 201 0.04 -11.89 5.88
N VAL A 202 0.00 -12.76 4.88
CA VAL A 202 0.17 -14.21 5.04
C VAL A 202 1.25 -14.75 4.10
N CYS A 203 2.02 -15.74 4.58
CA CYS A 203 2.96 -16.49 3.76
C CYS A 203 2.23 -17.67 3.12
N PHE A 204 2.19 -17.73 1.80
CA PHE A 204 1.48 -18.79 1.06
C PHE A 204 2.42 -19.78 0.35
N ALA A 205 3.69 -19.39 0.13
CA ALA A 205 4.71 -20.25 -0.48
C ALA A 205 6.12 -19.90 -0.02
N GLN A 206 7.04 -20.80 -0.23
CA GLN A 206 8.47 -20.60 0.01
C GLN A 206 9.24 -21.24 -1.14
N VAL A 207 10.24 -20.53 -1.66
CA VAL A 207 11.09 -21.02 -2.73
C VAL A 207 12.55 -20.77 -2.42
N ARG A 208 13.43 -21.52 -3.07
CA ARG A 208 14.86 -21.32 -2.92
C ARG A 208 15.39 -20.40 -4.02
N GLY A 209 16.03 -19.31 -3.61
CA GLY A 209 16.69 -18.36 -4.49
C GLY A 209 15.79 -17.21 -4.96
N ARG A 210 16.42 -16.04 -5.17
CA ARG A 210 15.75 -14.78 -5.54
C ARG A 210 15.06 -14.89 -6.90
N LYS A 211 15.78 -15.37 -7.91
CA LYS A 211 15.23 -15.54 -9.27
C LYS A 211 13.92 -16.34 -9.26
N LYS A 212 13.89 -17.46 -8.51
CA LYS A 212 12.69 -18.31 -8.45
C LYS A 212 11.53 -17.61 -7.73
N SER A 213 11.81 -16.73 -6.74
CA SER A 213 10.75 -15.96 -6.10
C SER A 213 10.12 -14.94 -7.06
N ILE A 214 10.92 -14.29 -7.90
CA ILE A 214 10.42 -13.34 -8.92
C ILE A 214 9.61 -14.08 -10.00
N GLU A 215 10.09 -15.23 -10.47
CA GLU A 215 9.35 -16.09 -11.41
C GLU A 215 7.99 -16.50 -10.83
N LEU A 216 7.92 -16.90 -9.57
CA LEU A 216 6.66 -17.29 -8.93
C LEU A 216 5.70 -16.11 -8.73
N MET A 217 6.22 -14.89 -8.51
CA MET A 217 5.37 -13.69 -8.51
C MET A 217 4.73 -13.48 -9.88
N ALA A 218 5.49 -13.61 -10.97
CA ALA A 218 4.97 -13.52 -12.32
C ALA A 218 3.99 -14.68 -12.67
N GLU A 219 4.23 -15.90 -12.20
CA GLU A 219 3.29 -17.03 -12.32
C GLU A 219 1.95 -16.74 -11.59
N GLN A 220 1.99 -16.08 -10.42
CA GLN A 220 0.77 -15.66 -9.75
C GLN A 220 0.02 -14.58 -10.53
N TYR A 221 0.74 -13.63 -11.09
CA TYR A 221 0.19 -12.62 -11.98
C TYR A 221 -0.53 -13.30 -13.18
N ASP A 222 0.16 -14.10 -13.96
CA ASP A 222 -0.39 -14.77 -15.14
C ASP A 222 -1.68 -15.58 -14.81
N ARG A 223 -1.73 -16.15 -13.62
CA ARG A 223 -2.87 -16.96 -13.18
C ARG A 223 -4.10 -16.15 -12.77
N TYR A 224 -3.90 -14.97 -12.20
CA TYR A 224 -4.97 -14.24 -11.53
C TYR A 224 -5.29 -12.88 -12.14
N VAL A 225 -4.47 -12.36 -13.04
CA VAL A 225 -4.70 -11.05 -13.66
C VAL A 225 -6.00 -11.03 -14.47
N GLU A 226 -6.68 -9.89 -14.44
CA GLU A 226 -7.85 -9.59 -15.25
C GLU A 226 -7.63 -8.24 -15.94
N HIS A 227 -8.00 -8.11 -17.21
CA HIS A 227 -8.00 -6.86 -17.99
C HIS A 227 -6.68 -6.08 -17.96
N ALA A 228 -5.54 -6.77 -17.99
CA ALA A 228 -4.21 -6.15 -17.90
C ALA A 228 -4.02 -4.98 -18.87
N GLU A 229 -4.51 -5.12 -20.09
CA GLU A 229 -4.41 -4.15 -21.17
C GLU A 229 -5.18 -2.83 -20.89
N CYS A 230 -6.06 -2.82 -19.90
CA CYS A 230 -6.85 -1.65 -19.51
C CYS A 230 -6.36 -0.99 -18.22
N GLU A 231 -5.54 -1.67 -17.42
CA GLU A 231 -5.25 -1.28 -16.05
C GLU A 231 -3.79 -0.84 -15.85
N THR A 232 -3.58 0.03 -14.88
CA THR A 232 -2.28 0.39 -14.35
C THR A 232 -1.92 -0.53 -13.19
N PHE A 233 -0.70 -1.07 -13.19
CA PHE A 233 -0.19 -1.92 -12.10
C PHE A 233 0.95 -1.26 -11.35
N GLY A 234 1.21 -1.74 -10.15
CA GLY A 234 2.25 -1.21 -9.27
C GLY A 234 3.35 -2.22 -9.01
N ILE A 235 4.59 -1.78 -9.04
CA ILE A 235 5.74 -2.50 -8.52
C ILE A 235 6.41 -1.61 -7.49
N ALA A 236 6.58 -2.12 -6.26
CA ALA A 236 7.31 -1.41 -5.23
C ALA A 236 8.52 -2.24 -4.79
N HIS A 237 9.66 -1.59 -4.56
CA HIS A 237 10.88 -2.28 -4.18
C HIS A 237 11.64 -1.58 -3.04
N GLY A 238 12.30 -2.36 -2.18
CA GLY A 238 13.16 -1.87 -1.12
C GLY A 238 14.61 -1.76 -1.60
N ASP A 239 14.90 -0.80 -2.49
CA ASP A 239 16.21 -0.56 -3.07
C ASP A 239 16.81 -1.79 -3.76
N CYS A 240 16.02 -2.38 -4.69
CA CYS A 240 16.44 -3.47 -5.58
C CYS A 240 15.85 -3.27 -7.00
N PRO A 241 16.20 -2.19 -7.70
CA PRO A 241 15.61 -1.84 -9.00
C PRO A 241 15.85 -2.90 -10.06
N GLU A 242 16.97 -3.63 -10.06
CA GLU A 242 17.25 -4.69 -11.04
C GLU A 242 16.25 -5.86 -10.92
N ASP A 243 15.80 -6.17 -9.70
CA ASP A 243 14.78 -7.20 -9.48
C ASP A 243 13.40 -6.73 -9.96
N ALA A 244 13.09 -5.43 -9.79
CA ALA A 244 11.88 -4.82 -10.32
C ALA A 244 11.86 -4.87 -11.85
N GLU A 245 12.95 -4.50 -12.52
CA GLU A 245 13.12 -4.62 -13.97
C GLU A 245 12.96 -6.07 -14.46
N ALA A 246 13.55 -7.03 -13.73
CA ALA A 246 13.40 -8.45 -14.06
C ALA A 246 11.94 -8.92 -13.97
N LEU A 247 11.20 -8.43 -12.97
CA LEU A 247 9.77 -8.71 -12.82
C LEU A 247 8.96 -8.06 -13.96
N ILE A 248 9.19 -6.78 -14.29
CA ILE A 248 8.55 -6.06 -15.40
C ILE A 248 8.73 -6.83 -16.72
N ALA A 249 9.94 -7.32 -16.97
CA ALA A 249 10.24 -8.10 -18.17
C ALA A 249 9.43 -9.42 -18.24
N LEU A 250 9.10 -10.02 -17.10
CA LEU A 250 8.26 -11.21 -17.04
C LEU A 250 6.79 -10.89 -17.30
N LEU A 251 6.25 -9.83 -16.67
CA LEU A 251 4.85 -9.43 -16.84
C LEU A 251 4.50 -9.11 -18.29
N ASN A 252 5.43 -8.45 -18.99
CA ASN A 252 5.26 -8.05 -20.39
C ASN A 252 5.25 -9.21 -21.40
N ARG A 253 5.51 -10.45 -20.97
CA ARG A 253 5.55 -11.61 -21.89
C ARG A 253 4.17 -12.13 -22.28
N ASN A 254 3.28 -12.26 -21.30
CA ASN A 254 1.99 -12.93 -21.48
C ASN A 254 0.81 -11.95 -21.43
N HIS A 255 0.81 -11.07 -20.45
CA HIS A 255 -0.28 -10.14 -20.16
C HIS A 255 0.28 -8.73 -19.89
N PRO A 256 0.80 -8.02 -20.92
CA PRO A 256 1.37 -6.70 -20.71
C PRO A 256 0.29 -5.73 -20.14
N PRO A 257 0.57 -5.07 -19.01
CA PRO A 257 -0.35 -4.08 -18.47
C PRO A 257 -0.34 -2.80 -19.31
N LYS A 258 -1.42 -2.00 -19.19
CA LYS A 258 -1.49 -0.70 -19.87
C LYS A 258 -0.36 0.23 -19.41
N ASN A 259 -0.14 0.33 -18.10
CA ASN A 259 0.95 1.09 -17.50
C ASN A 259 1.51 0.35 -16.29
N ILE A 260 2.75 0.68 -15.91
CA ILE A 260 3.39 0.21 -14.68
C ILE A 260 3.93 1.42 -13.92
N ILE A 261 3.53 1.56 -12.65
CA ILE A 261 4.18 2.45 -11.70
C ILE A 261 5.25 1.62 -11.00
N ASN A 262 6.51 2.01 -11.14
CA ASN A 262 7.65 1.37 -10.46
C ASN A 262 8.26 2.37 -9.47
N ALA A 263 8.18 2.08 -8.18
CA ALA A 263 8.58 2.99 -7.13
C ALA A 263 9.42 2.29 -6.03
N CYS A 264 10.33 3.04 -5.42
CA CYS A 264 10.93 2.63 -4.16
C CYS A 264 9.85 2.68 -3.06
N TYR A 265 9.84 1.70 -2.14
CA TYR A 265 8.98 1.79 -0.97
C TYR A 265 9.32 3.03 -0.14
N GLU A 266 8.29 3.78 0.21
CA GLU A 266 8.38 4.90 1.15
C GLU A 266 8.83 4.42 2.55
N PRO A 267 9.35 5.31 3.42
CA PRO A 267 10.01 4.91 4.66
C PRO A 267 9.14 4.11 5.62
N MET A 268 7.85 4.41 5.72
CA MET A 268 6.97 3.77 6.69
C MET A 268 6.76 2.29 6.35
N THR A 269 6.34 1.97 5.12
CA THR A 269 6.19 0.57 4.68
C THR A 269 7.57 -0.11 4.58
N GLY A 270 8.57 0.63 4.09
CA GLY A 270 9.96 0.18 3.97
C GLY A 270 10.57 -0.31 5.27
N ALA A 271 10.28 0.33 6.41
CA ALA A 271 10.74 -0.10 7.73
C ALA A 271 10.23 -1.52 8.11
N HIS A 272 9.06 -1.90 7.59
CA HIS A 272 8.45 -3.20 7.88
C HIS A 272 8.82 -4.31 6.90
N VAL A 273 9.06 -3.98 5.63
CA VAL A 273 9.43 -4.99 4.62
C VAL A 273 10.95 -5.13 4.47
N GLY A 274 11.69 -4.05 4.68
CA GLY A 274 13.15 -3.98 4.67
C GLY A 274 13.78 -3.95 3.27
N PRO A 275 15.12 -3.77 3.23
CA PRO A 275 15.89 -3.81 1.99
C PRO A 275 15.68 -5.12 1.23
N GLY A 276 15.65 -5.05 -0.11
CA GLY A 276 15.45 -6.20 -1.00
C GLY A 276 14.02 -6.72 -1.05
N ALA A 277 13.04 -6.03 -0.43
CA ALA A 277 11.64 -6.33 -0.64
C ALA A 277 11.24 -6.02 -2.08
N LEU A 278 10.39 -6.86 -2.69
CA LEU A 278 9.82 -6.64 -4.02
C LEU A 278 8.35 -7.03 -4.00
N ALA A 279 7.48 -6.14 -4.45
CA ALA A 279 6.04 -6.37 -4.50
C ALA A 279 5.46 -6.03 -5.88
N LEU A 280 4.38 -6.71 -6.20
CA LEU A 280 3.54 -6.50 -7.37
C LEU A 280 2.10 -6.33 -6.91
N PHE A 281 1.45 -5.30 -7.45
CA PHE A 281 0.07 -4.93 -7.20
C PHE A 281 -0.69 -4.86 -8.54
N PHE A 282 -1.80 -5.58 -8.64
CA PHE A 282 -2.57 -5.66 -9.89
C PHE A 282 -4.04 -5.97 -9.61
N TYR A 283 -4.92 -5.56 -10.51
CA TYR A 283 -6.31 -5.98 -10.46
C TYR A 283 -6.47 -7.38 -11.04
N GLY A 284 -7.20 -8.23 -10.31
CA GLY A 284 -7.35 -9.63 -10.69
C GLY A 284 -8.45 -10.33 -9.91
N LYS A 285 -8.49 -11.64 -10.03
CA LYS A 285 -9.52 -12.49 -9.42
C LYS A 285 -9.43 -12.45 -7.90
N LYS A 286 -10.56 -12.16 -7.24
CA LYS A 286 -10.67 -12.10 -5.75
C LYS A 286 -10.25 -13.41 -5.05
N GLU A 287 -10.32 -14.54 -5.75
CA GLU A 287 -9.87 -15.85 -5.26
C GLU A 287 -8.37 -15.86 -4.92
N PHE A 288 -7.58 -14.94 -5.51
CA PHE A 288 -6.18 -14.76 -5.14
C PHE A 288 -6.00 -14.54 -3.64
N ARG A 289 -6.81 -13.68 -3.02
CA ARG A 289 -6.75 -13.40 -1.58
C ARG A 289 -7.20 -14.59 -0.72
N GLN A 290 -8.14 -15.41 -1.22
CA GLN A 290 -8.70 -16.56 -0.50
C GLN A 290 -7.81 -17.79 -0.55
N ALA A 291 -7.04 -18.01 -1.61
CA ALA A 291 -6.21 -19.18 -1.80
C ALA A 291 -5.11 -19.30 -0.72
N THR A 292 -5.36 -20.13 0.29
CA THR A 292 -4.45 -20.39 1.43
C THR A 292 -3.77 -21.76 1.34
N LYS A 293 -3.80 -22.41 0.17
CA LYS A 293 -3.17 -23.73 -0.01
C LYS A 293 -2.26 -23.72 -1.21
#